data_a237bd48de6d7367128eb31bfddc8224
#
_entry.id   a237bd48de6d7367128eb31bfddc8224
#
_cell.length_a   1.000
_cell.length_b   1.000
_cell.length_c   1.000
_cell.angle_alpha   90.00
_cell.angle_beta   90.00
_cell.angle_gamma   90.00
#
_symmetry.space_group_name_H-M   'P 1'
#
loop_
_entity.id
_entity.type
_entity.pdbx_description
1 polymer ?
#
loop_
_entity_poly.entity_id
_entity_poly.type
_entity_poly.pdbx_seq_one_letter_code
_entity_poly.pdbx_strand_id
1 'polypeptide(L)'
;MLDKSKINAMKVISEEFKQLNRAPLVNLGITVGLFNEDNIFEWKCTILGPKDTFYSGGLFYLKIIFPNDYPHSKPEMVFLTPIYHLNVKYFVSQHQPLGHICVNTLNEWKDGDSVKKILPELFALLHKNNPLSPYDDTNNTRRKEFENNPTLFAKKAKYFTKKFASPYAKLKEYPNGWDFSYNE
;
A
#
# COMPACT_ATOMS: atom_id res chain seq x y z
N MET A 1 18.65 21.15 -18.53
CA MET A 1 18.36 19.97 -19.37
C MET A 1 17.70 18.93 -18.51
N LEU A 2 16.54 18.42 -18.92
CA LEU A 2 15.96 17.24 -18.24
C LEU A 2 16.89 16.04 -18.47
N ASP A 3 17.17 15.31 -17.40
CA ASP A 3 17.96 14.08 -17.45
C ASP A 3 17.27 13.06 -18.38
N LYS A 4 18.06 12.42 -19.28
CA LYS A 4 17.54 11.39 -20.20
C LYS A 4 16.84 10.25 -19.45
N SER A 5 17.33 9.89 -18.28
CA SER A 5 16.73 8.88 -17.41
C SER A 5 15.31 9.28 -17.00
N LYS A 6 15.13 10.50 -16.52
CA LYS A 6 13.83 11.04 -16.11
C LYS A 6 12.84 11.11 -17.27
N ILE A 7 13.29 11.48 -18.47
CA ILE A 7 12.44 11.50 -19.68
C ILE A 7 11.97 10.08 -20.02
N ASN A 8 12.87 9.10 -19.94
CA ASN A 8 12.51 7.71 -20.19
C ASN A 8 11.53 7.18 -19.13
N ALA A 9 11.80 7.42 -17.85
CA ALA A 9 10.91 7.06 -16.76
C ALA A 9 9.49 7.64 -16.96
N MET A 10 9.41 8.92 -17.33
CA MET A 10 8.14 9.58 -17.60
C MET A 10 7.34 8.92 -18.72
N LYS A 11 8.01 8.44 -19.80
CA LYS A 11 7.35 7.73 -20.90
C LYS A 11 6.81 6.38 -20.42
N VAL A 12 7.63 5.61 -19.70
CA VAL A 12 7.23 4.28 -19.17
C VAL A 12 6.06 4.41 -18.20
N ILE A 13 6.14 5.32 -17.23
CA ILE A 13 5.10 5.59 -16.25
C ILE A 13 3.80 6.01 -16.94
N SER A 14 3.88 6.91 -17.94
CA SER A 14 2.71 7.36 -18.68
C SER A 14 2.04 6.25 -19.46
N GLU A 15 2.81 5.32 -20.03
CA GLU A 15 2.26 4.19 -20.77
C GLU A 15 1.60 3.17 -19.80
N GLU A 16 2.22 2.85 -18.66
CA GLU A 16 1.60 2.00 -17.64
C GLU A 16 0.30 2.61 -17.11
N PHE A 17 0.28 3.93 -16.86
CA PHE A 17 -0.91 4.64 -16.41
C PHE A 17 -2.06 4.52 -17.43
N LYS A 18 -1.76 4.71 -18.73
CA LYS A 18 -2.75 4.55 -19.80
C LYS A 18 -3.26 3.11 -19.88
N GLN A 19 -2.38 2.11 -19.74
CA GLN A 19 -2.78 0.71 -19.77
C GLN A 19 -3.69 0.34 -18.60
N LEU A 20 -3.40 0.82 -17.38
CA LEU A 20 -4.23 0.60 -16.21
C LEU A 20 -5.59 1.30 -16.34
N ASN A 21 -5.66 2.46 -16.99
CA ASN A 21 -6.94 3.14 -17.24
C ASN A 21 -7.76 2.48 -18.35
N ARG A 22 -7.12 1.85 -19.36
CA ARG A 22 -7.81 1.10 -20.42
C ARG A 22 -8.33 -0.27 -19.94
N ALA A 23 -7.59 -0.92 -19.06
CA ALA A 23 -7.94 -2.20 -18.47
C ALA A 23 -7.85 -2.11 -16.94
N PRO A 24 -8.79 -1.41 -16.30
CA PRO A 24 -8.76 -1.15 -14.89
C PRO A 24 -8.97 -2.44 -14.08
N LEU A 25 -8.32 -2.52 -12.92
CA LEU A 25 -8.38 -3.67 -12.01
C LEU A 25 -9.64 -3.61 -11.11
N VAL A 26 -10.75 -3.14 -11.66
CA VAL A 26 -12.02 -2.97 -10.92
C VAL A 26 -12.55 -4.29 -10.36
N ASN A 27 -12.27 -5.41 -11.03
CA ASN A 27 -12.65 -6.75 -10.55
C ASN A 27 -11.96 -7.11 -9.24
N LEU A 28 -10.81 -6.50 -8.97
CA LEU A 28 -10.08 -6.61 -7.72
C LEU A 28 -10.40 -5.45 -6.75
N GLY A 29 -11.36 -4.59 -7.09
CA GLY A 29 -11.66 -3.41 -6.28
C GLY A 29 -10.50 -2.42 -6.20
N ILE A 30 -9.64 -2.38 -7.23
CA ILE A 30 -8.47 -1.49 -7.30
C ILE A 30 -8.74 -0.36 -8.29
N THR A 31 -8.47 0.87 -7.87
CA THR A 31 -8.45 2.04 -8.76
C THR A 31 -7.13 2.76 -8.69
N VAL A 32 -6.72 3.38 -9.79
CA VAL A 32 -5.48 4.15 -9.89
C VAL A 32 -5.78 5.51 -10.50
N GLY A 33 -5.20 6.57 -9.95
CA GLY A 33 -5.27 7.93 -10.44
C GLY A 33 -3.98 8.68 -10.13
N LEU A 34 -3.85 9.90 -10.60
CA LEU A 34 -2.75 10.77 -10.21
C LEU A 34 -2.96 11.26 -8.78
N PHE A 35 -1.88 11.34 -8.00
CA PHE A 35 -1.92 11.93 -6.67
C PHE A 35 -2.01 13.46 -6.76
N ASN A 36 -1.27 14.01 -7.72
CA ASN A 36 -1.33 15.41 -8.14
C ASN A 36 -1.42 15.44 -9.67
N GLU A 37 -2.35 16.20 -10.24
CA GLU A 37 -2.63 16.23 -11.68
C GLU A 37 -1.41 16.64 -12.53
N ASP A 38 -0.50 17.44 -11.97
CA ASP A 38 0.69 17.90 -12.65
C ASP A 38 1.90 16.97 -12.48
N ASN A 39 1.78 15.86 -11.72
CA ASN A 39 2.90 15.00 -11.39
C ASN A 39 2.62 13.52 -11.70
N ILE A 40 3.07 13.06 -12.87
CA ILE A 40 2.94 11.65 -13.29
C ILE A 40 3.75 10.69 -12.43
N PHE A 41 4.75 11.15 -11.66
CA PHE A 41 5.60 10.33 -10.80
C PHE A 41 4.95 9.97 -9.46
N GLU A 42 3.75 10.48 -9.18
CA GLU A 42 3.02 10.18 -7.96
C GLU A 42 1.60 9.74 -8.28
N TRP A 43 1.28 8.50 -7.94
CA TRP A 43 -0.06 7.97 -8.12
C TRP A 43 -0.77 7.76 -6.79
N LYS A 44 -2.08 7.93 -6.82
CA LYS A 44 -3.00 7.49 -5.77
C LYS A 44 -3.65 6.18 -6.21
N CYS A 45 -3.53 5.17 -5.39
CA CYS A 45 -4.23 3.90 -5.58
C CYS A 45 -5.24 3.72 -4.46
N THR A 46 -6.40 3.15 -4.77
CA THR A 46 -7.35 2.67 -3.76
C THR A 46 -7.54 1.18 -3.88
N ILE A 47 -7.65 0.49 -2.76
CA ILE A 47 -7.96 -0.94 -2.70
C ILE A 47 -9.17 -1.13 -1.79
N LEU A 48 -10.23 -1.74 -2.31
CA LEU A 48 -11.36 -2.17 -1.51
C LEU A 48 -10.99 -3.47 -0.77
N GLY A 49 -11.14 -3.46 0.55
CA GLY A 49 -10.85 -4.64 1.37
C GLY A 49 -11.69 -5.84 0.93
N PRO A 50 -11.05 -6.98 0.64
CA PRO A 50 -11.72 -8.15 0.11
C PRO A 50 -12.79 -8.69 1.07
N LYS A 51 -13.88 -9.23 0.52
CA LYS A 51 -14.93 -9.87 1.31
C LYS A 51 -14.35 -11.05 2.12
N ASP A 52 -14.96 -11.33 3.25
CA ASP A 52 -14.59 -12.46 4.13
C ASP A 52 -13.17 -12.38 4.71
N THR A 53 -12.59 -11.16 4.74
CA THR A 53 -11.31 -10.88 5.38
C THR A 53 -11.47 -9.92 6.57
N PHE A 54 -10.40 -9.72 7.32
CA PHE A 54 -10.36 -8.71 8.40
C PHE A 54 -10.50 -7.28 7.88
N TYR A 55 -10.30 -7.09 6.58
CA TYR A 55 -10.28 -5.82 5.86
C TYR A 55 -11.57 -5.54 5.11
N SER A 56 -12.55 -6.46 5.18
CA SER A 56 -13.82 -6.36 4.47
C SER A 56 -14.55 -5.04 4.75
N GLY A 57 -15.00 -4.39 3.67
CA GLY A 57 -15.70 -3.10 3.73
C GLY A 57 -14.81 -1.89 3.96
N GLY A 58 -13.49 -2.07 4.11
CA GLY A 58 -12.53 -0.98 4.19
C GLY A 58 -12.16 -0.45 2.81
N LEU A 59 -11.89 0.86 2.70
CA LEU A 59 -11.28 1.50 1.54
C LEU A 59 -9.89 1.98 1.93
N PHE A 60 -8.87 1.37 1.35
CA PHE A 60 -7.48 1.63 1.67
C PHE A 60 -6.85 2.50 0.58
N TYR A 61 -6.25 3.60 0.99
CA TYR A 61 -5.52 4.52 0.12
C TYR A 61 -4.03 4.24 0.21
N LEU A 62 -3.40 4.18 -0.97
CA LEU A 62 -1.97 4.02 -1.12
C LEU A 62 -1.41 5.16 -1.96
N LYS A 63 -0.16 5.52 -1.71
CA LYS A 63 0.64 6.39 -2.58
C LYS A 63 1.73 5.54 -3.24
N ILE A 64 1.93 5.73 -4.53
CA ILE A 64 2.99 5.13 -5.33
C ILE A 64 3.87 6.26 -5.81
N ILE A 65 5.17 6.18 -5.53
CA ILE A 65 6.16 7.21 -5.85
C ILE A 65 7.21 6.57 -6.75
N PHE A 66 7.33 7.09 -7.96
CA PHE A 66 8.27 6.57 -8.95
C PHE A 66 9.61 7.30 -8.88
N PRO A 67 10.74 6.56 -8.92
CA PRO A 67 12.06 7.16 -9.03
C PRO A 67 12.32 7.69 -10.44
N ASN A 68 13.30 8.59 -10.58
CA ASN A 68 13.63 9.22 -11.87
C ASN A 68 14.26 8.26 -12.89
N ASP A 69 14.69 7.10 -12.45
CA ASP A 69 15.29 6.04 -13.28
C ASP A 69 14.36 4.82 -13.43
N TYR A 70 13.07 4.95 -13.07
CA TYR A 70 12.07 3.90 -13.30
C TYR A 70 12.08 3.44 -14.77
N PRO A 71 12.03 2.14 -15.11
CA PRO A 71 11.78 0.99 -14.25
C PRO A 71 13.03 0.30 -13.68
N HIS A 72 14.23 0.87 -13.83
CA HIS A 72 15.46 0.26 -13.30
C HIS A 72 15.45 0.20 -11.77
N SER A 73 15.02 1.28 -11.13
CA SER A 73 14.75 1.28 -9.69
C SER A 73 13.27 1.07 -9.42
N LYS A 74 12.97 0.35 -8.33
CA LYS A 74 11.60 0.07 -7.91
C LYS A 74 10.85 1.32 -7.44
N PRO A 75 9.52 1.38 -7.59
CA PRO A 75 8.72 2.43 -6.97
C PRO A 75 8.64 2.23 -5.46
N GLU A 76 8.47 3.32 -4.73
CA GLU A 76 8.05 3.27 -3.35
C GLU A 76 6.51 3.15 -3.29
N MET A 77 6.02 2.27 -2.42
CA MET A 77 4.59 2.07 -2.21
C MET A 77 4.27 2.13 -0.72
N VAL A 78 3.36 3.01 -0.34
CA VAL A 78 3.01 3.21 1.05
C VAL A 78 1.50 3.30 1.26
N PHE A 79 1.00 2.66 2.32
CA PHE A 79 -0.37 2.89 2.77
C PHE A 79 -0.47 4.27 3.43
N LEU A 80 -1.41 5.06 2.95
CA LEU A 80 -1.84 6.30 3.59
C LEU A 80 -2.92 6.03 4.65
N THR A 81 -3.74 4.99 4.41
CA THR A 81 -4.72 4.52 5.39
C THR A 81 -4.04 3.58 6.37
N PRO A 82 -4.13 3.82 7.69
CA PRO A 82 -3.62 2.88 8.68
C PRO A 82 -4.27 1.51 8.54
N ILE A 83 -3.44 0.49 8.50
CA ILE A 83 -3.86 -0.90 8.41
C ILE A 83 -3.09 -1.77 9.41
N TYR A 84 -3.76 -2.65 10.12
CA TYR A 84 -3.10 -3.63 10.98
C TYR A 84 -2.82 -4.91 10.18
N HIS A 85 -1.60 -5.00 9.65
CA HIS A 85 -1.20 -6.07 8.72
C HIS A 85 0.25 -6.51 8.96
N LEU A 86 0.56 -7.79 8.74
CA LEU A 86 1.90 -8.36 8.96
C LEU A 86 2.96 -7.76 8.04
N ASN A 87 2.58 -7.48 6.80
CA ASN A 87 3.48 -7.00 5.76
C ASN A 87 3.51 -5.46 5.63
N VAL A 88 2.95 -4.75 6.61
CA VAL A 88 2.94 -3.29 6.60
C VAL A 88 3.58 -2.75 7.87
N LYS A 89 4.66 -2.01 7.72
CA LYS A 89 5.37 -1.34 8.83
C LYS A 89 5.14 0.16 8.76
N TYR A 90 4.77 0.75 9.90
CA TYR A 90 4.66 2.19 10.03
C TYR A 90 5.95 2.76 10.57
N PHE A 91 6.50 3.72 9.85
CA PHE A 91 7.57 4.59 10.33
C PHE A 91 6.95 5.94 10.67
N VAL A 92 7.23 6.42 11.85
CA VAL A 92 6.90 7.79 12.25
C VAL A 92 7.98 8.68 11.63
N SER A 93 7.74 9.18 10.43
CA SER A 93 8.53 10.29 9.91
C SER A 93 7.98 11.58 10.51
N GLN A 94 8.77 12.67 10.50
CA GLN A 94 8.49 13.92 11.22
C GLN A 94 7.11 14.54 10.94
N HIS A 95 6.35 14.08 9.92
CA HIS A 95 5.11 14.73 9.49
C HIS A 95 3.93 13.78 9.24
N GLN A 96 4.16 12.48 8.94
CA GLN A 96 3.07 11.50 8.76
C GLN A 96 3.60 10.06 8.92
N PRO A 97 2.88 9.18 9.64
CA PRO A 97 3.20 7.76 9.64
C PRO A 97 2.80 7.16 8.29
N LEU A 98 3.78 6.68 7.54
CA LEU A 98 3.57 5.98 6.28
C LEU A 98 3.69 4.47 6.50
N GLY A 99 2.73 3.73 5.97
CA GLY A 99 2.73 2.27 6.01
C GLY A 99 3.52 1.66 4.87
N HIS A 100 4.82 1.42 5.08
CA HIS A 100 5.67 0.76 4.09
C HIS A 100 5.27 -0.69 3.89
N ILE A 101 5.22 -1.11 2.63
CA ILE A 101 4.73 -2.42 2.21
C ILE A 101 5.91 -3.34 1.93
N CYS A 102 5.85 -4.56 2.48
CA CYS A 102 6.77 -5.63 2.16
C CYS A 102 6.07 -6.68 1.31
N VAL A 103 6.37 -6.72 0.02
CA VAL A 103 5.93 -7.75 -0.93
C VAL A 103 7.12 -8.24 -1.75
N ASN A 104 7.07 -9.49 -2.19
CA ASN A 104 8.21 -10.14 -2.85
C ASN A 104 8.67 -9.39 -4.09
N THR A 105 7.75 -9.00 -4.98
CA THR A 105 8.12 -8.27 -6.20
C THR A 105 8.81 -6.95 -5.92
N LEU A 106 8.43 -6.21 -4.87
CA LEU A 106 9.15 -4.99 -4.47
C LEU A 106 10.52 -5.28 -3.86
N ASN A 107 10.69 -6.43 -3.21
CA ASN A 107 11.97 -6.81 -2.60
C ASN A 107 12.95 -7.36 -3.64
N GLU A 108 12.42 -8.09 -4.63
CA GLU A 108 13.17 -8.76 -5.69
C GLU A 108 12.98 -8.08 -7.05
N TRP A 109 12.84 -6.75 -7.05
CA TRP A 109 12.58 -5.96 -8.26
C TRP A 109 13.60 -6.23 -9.36
N LYS A 110 13.10 -6.48 -10.57
CA LYS A 110 13.90 -6.80 -11.75
C LYS A 110 13.43 -5.98 -12.94
N ASP A 111 14.30 -5.85 -13.94
CA ASP A 111 13.93 -5.30 -15.24
C ASP A 111 12.74 -6.07 -15.83
N GLY A 112 11.71 -5.36 -16.25
CA GLY A 112 10.45 -5.92 -16.74
C GLY A 112 9.36 -6.06 -15.68
N ASP A 113 9.66 -5.76 -14.41
CA ASP A 113 8.61 -5.58 -13.39
C ASP A 113 7.88 -4.24 -13.60
N SER A 114 6.64 -4.16 -13.14
CA SER A 114 5.78 -3.01 -13.32
C SER A 114 4.79 -2.86 -12.16
N VAL A 115 4.28 -1.66 -11.96
CA VAL A 115 3.22 -1.42 -10.98
C VAL A 115 1.98 -2.25 -11.28
N LYS A 116 1.65 -2.44 -12.56
CA LYS A 116 0.54 -3.29 -12.99
C LYS A 116 0.65 -4.73 -12.46
N LYS A 117 1.87 -5.25 -12.34
CA LYS A 117 2.14 -6.60 -11.81
C LYS A 117 2.01 -6.65 -10.29
N ILE A 118 2.38 -5.57 -9.58
CA ILE A 118 2.36 -5.52 -8.12
C ILE A 118 0.95 -5.33 -7.56
N LEU A 119 0.10 -4.56 -8.21
CA LEU A 119 -1.23 -4.23 -7.68
C LEU A 119 -2.09 -5.47 -7.36
N PRO A 120 -2.13 -6.53 -8.20
CA PRO A 120 -2.79 -7.77 -7.82
C PRO A 120 -2.17 -8.49 -6.63
N GLU A 121 -0.84 -8.38 -6.43
CA GLU A 121 -0.16 -8.96 -5.26
C GLU A 121 -0.58 -8.24 -3.97
N LEU A 122 -0.74 -6.90 -4.01
CA LEU A 122 -1.24 -6.13 -2.87
C LEU A 122 -2.67 -6.53 -2.51
N PHE A 123 -3.52 -6.79 -3.49
CA PHE A 123 -4.85 -7.31 -3.25
C PHE A 123 -4.82 -8.71 -2.62
N ALA A 124 -3.98 -9.60 -3.16
CA ALA A 124 -3.79 -10.95 -2.62
C ALA A 124 -3.25 -10.91 -1.18
N LEU A 125 -2.43 -9.92 -0.84
CA LEU A 125 -1.92 -9.70 0.50
C LEU A 125 -3.05 -9.45 1.52
N LEU A 126 -4.09 -8.70 1.11
CA LEU A 126 -5.27 -8.46 1.95
C LEU A 126 -6.19 -9.69 2.07
N HIS A 127 -6.09 -10.65 1.14
CA HIS A 127 -6.80 -11.93 1.24
C HIS A 127 -6.16 -12.90 2.23
N LYS A 128 -4.83 -12.97 2.19
CA LYS A 128 -4.07 -13.85 3.07
C LYS A 128 -2.92 -13.04 3.67
N ASN A 129 -2.93 -12.89 5.00
CA ASN A 129 -1.70 -12.49 5.67
C ASN A 129 -0.61 -13.46 5.23
N ASN A 130 0.45 -12.97 4.59
CA ASN A 130 1.55 -13.80 4.15
C ASN A 130 2.58 -13.91 5.29
N PRO A 131 2.56 -14.97 6.11
CA PRO A 131 3.49 -15.13 7.23
C PRO A 131 4.93 -15.37 6.75
N LEU A 132 5.12 -15.72 5.46
CA LEU A 132 6.42 -16.06 4.89
C LEU A 132 7.26 -14.84 4.49
N SER A 133 6.64 -13.67 4.36
CA SER A 133 7.34 -12.41 4.06
C SER A 133 6.88 -11.29 5.00
N PRO A 134 6.81 -11.52 6.32
CA PRO A 134 6.56 -10.42 7.24
C PRO A 134 7.77 -9.49 7.19
N TYR A 135 7.53 -8.22 7.42
CA TYR A 135 8.62 -7.30 7.74
C TYR A 135 9.46 -7.93 8.84
N ASP A 136 10.71 -8.26 8.52
CA ASP A 136 11.65 -8.89 9.48
C ASP A 136 12.11 -7.83 10.48
N ASP A 137 11.25 -7.61 11.45
CA ASP A 137 11.55 -6.86 12.65
C ASP A 137 11.67 -7.90 13.75
N THR A 138 12.86 -8.12 14.26
CA THR A 138 13.14 -9.07 15.34
C THR A 138 12.27 -8.85 16.58
N ASN A 139 11.63 -7.67 16.68
CA ASN A 139 10.62 -7.30 17.65
C ASN A 139 9.18 -7.26 17.06
N ASN A 140 8.92 -8.00 15.97
CA ASN A 140 7.61 -7.94 15.31
C ASN A 140 6.48 -8.45 16.21
N THR A 141 5.96 -7.56 17.03
CA THR A 141 4.84 -7.80 17.94
C THR A 141 3.62 -8.35 17.19
N ARG A 142 3.39 -7.90 15.96
CA ARG A 142 2.25 -8.35 15.14
C ARG A 142 2.39 -9.78 14.68
N ARG A 143 3.61 -10.21 14.32
CA ARG A 143 3.88 -11.60 13.96
C ARG A 143 3.68 -12.52 15.15
N LYS A 144 4.28 -12.17 16.29
CA LYS A 144 4.11 -12.92 17.54
C LYS A 144 2.63 -13.01 17.96
N GLU A 145 1.89 -11.91 17.78
CA GLU A 145 0.46 -11.88 18.07
C GLU A 145 -0.32 -12.76 17.08
N PHE A 146 -0.03 -12.69 15.79
CA PHE A 146 -0.67 -13.54 14.78
C PHE A 146 -0.45 -15.03 15.05
N GLU A 147 0.78 -15.41 15.42
CA GLU A 147 1.15 -16.80 15.70
C GLU A 147 0.57 -17.30 17.05
N ASN A 148 0.64 -16.48 18.11
CA ASN A 148 0.29 -16.90 19.47
C ASN A 148 -1.13 -16.52 19.90
N ASN A 149 -1.73 -15.50 19.29
CA ASN A 149 -3.08 -15.03 19.58
C ASN A 149 -3.79 -14.51 18.32
N PRO A 150 -4.11 -15.40 17.37
CA PRO A 150 -4.75 -15.02 16.10
C PRO A 150 -6.10 -14.32 16.29
N THR A 151 -6.80 -14.61 17.38
CA THR A 151 -8.07 -13.96 17.72
C THR A 151 -7.87 -12.49 18.04
N LEU A 152 -6.85 -12.14 18.81
CA LEU A 152 -6.52 -10.76 19.13
C LEU A 152 -6.05 -10.01 17.87
N PHE A 153 -5.20 -10.64 17.06
CA PHE A 153 -4.77 -10.07 15.77
C PHE A 153 -5.99 -9.74 14.88
N ALA A 154 -6.94 -10.69 14.75
CA ALA A 154 -8.16 -10.49 13.97
C ALA A 154 -9.03 -9.34 14.49
N LYS A 155 -9.20 -9.24 15.83
CA LYS A 155 -9.92 -8.14 16.46
C LYS A 155 -9.27 -6.78 16.14
N LYS A 156 -7.95 -6.67 16.28
CA LYS A 156 -7.20 -5.45 15.97
C LYS A 156 -7.29 -5.07 14.49
N ALA A 157 -7.10 -6.03 13.59
CA ALA A 157 -7.21 -5.77 12.15
C ALA A 157 -8.59 -5.25 11.75
N LYS A 158 -9.67 -5.85 12.27
CA LYS A 158 -11.05 -5.38 12.08
C LYS A 158 -11.29 -3.99 12.69
N TYR A 159 -10.77 -3.74 13.90
CA TYR A 159 -10.88 -2.45 14.55
C TYR A 159 -10.22 -1.33 13.73
N PHE A 160 -8.98 -1.56 13.26
CA PHE A 160 -8.26 -0.61 12.40
C PHE A 160 -9.02 -0.35 11.10
N THR A 161 -9.53 -1.41 10.46
CA THR A 161 -10.34 -1.29 9.25
C THR A 161 -11.56 -0.40 9.49
N LYS A 162 -12.31 -0.65 10.55
CA LYS A 162 -13.49 0.16 10.90
C LYS A 162 -13.12 1.60 11.26
N LYS A 163 -12.04 1.80 12.02
CA LYS A 163 -11.63 3.13 12.52
C LYS A 163 -11.06 4.01 11.40
N PHE A 164 -10.22 3.45 10.51
CA PHE A 164 -9.40 4.22 9.58
C PHE A 164 -9.73 4.03 8.10
N ALA A 165 -10.29 2.89 7.72
CA ALA A 165 -10.60 2.55 6.34
C ALA A 165 -12.10 2.66 6.00
N SER A 166 -12.91 3.23 6.87
CA SER A 166 -14.32 3.49 6.55
C SER A 166 -14.41 4.37 5.28
N PRO A 167 -15.31 4.07 4.33
CA PRO A 167 -15.55 4.92 3.16
C PRO A 167 -15.92 6.37 3.50
N TYR A 168 -16.39 6.59 4.71
CA TYR A 168 -16.73 7.92 5.26
C TYR A 168 -15.58 8.53 6.08
N ALA A 169 -14.50 7.79 6.35
CA ALA A 169 -13.31 8.35 6.94
C ALA A 169 -12.68 9.28 5.89
N LYS A 170 -12.84 10.58 6.07
CA LYS A 170 -12.03 11.54 5.31
C LYS A 170 -10.56 11.18 5.56
N LEU A 171 -9.73 11.23 4.53
CA LEU A 171 -8.28 11.31 4.70
C LEU A 171 -8.03 12.58 5.52
N LYS A 172 -8.16 12.46 6.82
CA LYS A 172 -7.86 13.55 7.73
C LYS A 172 -6.36 13.71 7.71
N GLU A 173 -5.90 14.90 7.40
CA GLU A 173 -4.62 15.34 7.90
C GLU A 173 -4.68 15.16 9.42
N TYR A 174 -3.87 14.26 9.94
CA TYR A 174 -3.74 14.07 11.38
C TYR A 174 -2.55 14.91 11.87
N PRO A 175 -2.78 16.17 12.30
CA PRO A 175 -1.71 17.09 12.65
C PRO A 175 -0.85 16.62 13.82
N ASN A 176 -1.38 15.68 14.63
CA ASN A 176 -0.71 15.13 15.81
C ASN A 176 -0.32 13.65 15.68
N GLY A 177 -0.28 13.12 14.43
CA GLY A 177 0.00 11.71 14.18
C GLY A 177 -1.22 10.80 14.38
N TRP A 178 -1.04 9.51 14.01
CA TRP A 178 -2.06 8.49 14.15
C TRP A 178 -2.05 7.90 15.54
N ASP A 179 -3.19 7.89 16.20
CA ASP A 179 -3.37 7.10 17.42
C ASP A 179 -3.56 5.63 17.04
N PHE A 180 -2.51 4.84 17.19
CA PHE A 180 -2.53 3.39 16.97
C PHE A 180 -2.95 2.60 18.22
N SER A 181 -3.42 3.26 19.29
CA SER A 181 -3.91 2.56 20.46
C SER A 181 -5.13 1.71 20.08
N TYR A 182 -5.11 0.48 20.53
CA TYR A 182 -6.25 -0.43 20.50
C TYR A 182 -6.92 -0.35 21.87
N ASN A 183 -8.07 0.30 21.93
CA ASN A 183 -8.92 0.30 23.10
C ASN A 183 -10.04 -0.72 22.85
N GLU A 184 -10.15 -1.74 23.72
CA GLU A 184 -11.20 -2.75 23.70
C GLU A 184 -12.60 -2.16 23.86
#